data_cdb4f54684210a39cd37f95a78c70bea
#
_entry.id   cdb4f54684210a39cd37f95a78c70bea
#
_cell.length_a   1.000
_cell.length_b   1.000
_cell.length_c   1.000
_cell.angle_alpha   90.00
_cell.angle_beta   90.00
_cell.angle_gamma   90.00
#
_symmetry.space_group_name_H-M   'P 1'
#
loop_
_entity.id
_entity.type
_entity.pdbx_description
1 polymer ?
#
loop_
_entity_poly.entity_id
_entity_poly.type
_entity_poly.pdbx_seq_one_letter_code
_entity_poly.pdbx_strand_id
1 'polypeptide(L)'
;PLCGDHWRRRHDLLVQFVDRSCMWAGVPAEREVFNLFSGAVRQQGLSRLEAAKQRQSLVPDLRIAAQPLAVAEAVVARRRPGRELGGAVEGGVLHEVKIISCNKTRYKPTWTKRAVDTRAEKLQQEYLVKAREADRVHNNTLAGTVGPVERKLVELGEVRGIVAGNFGEVSEQTHSLLASLATSRVRVAGPSRGRRGHL
;
A
#
# COMPACT_ATOMS: atom_id res chain seq x y z
N PRO A 1 -26.17 11.22 6.78
CA PRO A 1 -24.89 11.91 6.65
C PRO A 1 -23.71 11.26 7.40
N LEU A 2 -23.94 10.15 8.15
CA LEU A 2 -22.89 9.49 8.96
C LEU A 2 -21.96 8.53 8.16
N CYS A 3 -22.16 8.37 6.85
CA CYS A 3 -21.44 7.35 6.06
C CYS A 3 -19.97 7.70 5.77
N GLY A 4 -19.59 8.96 5.70
CA GLY A 4 -18.23 9.35 5.28
C GLY A 4 -17.12 8.96 6.27
N ASP A 5 -17.35 9.17 7.55
CA ASP A 5 -16.33 8.93 8.59
C ASP A 5 -16.07 7.45 8.86
N HIS A 6 -17.10 6.60 8.74
CA HIS A 6 -16.94 5.16 8.92
C HIS A 6 -16.04 4.51 7.86
N TRP A 7 -16.11 4.98 6.62
CA TRP A 7 -15.25 4.51 5.54
C TRP A 7 -13.80 4.88 5.77
N ARG A 8 -13.56 6.15 6.09
CA ARG A 8 -12.23 6.65 6.38
C ARG A 8 -11.62 5.89 7.56
N ARG A 9 -12.37 5.72 8.64
CA ARG A 9 -11.90 4.99 9.82
C ARG A 9 -11.52 3.54 9.51
N ARG A 10 -12.31 2.83 8.70
CA ARG A 10 -11.99 1.46 8.28
C ARG A 10 -10.75 1.41 7.40
N HIS A 11 -10.64 2.33 6.46
CA HIS A 11 -9.46 2.49 5.62
C HIS A 11 -8.22 2.69 6.49
N ASP A 12 -8.23 3.66 7.39
CA ASP A 12 -7.10 3.97 8.27
C ASP A 12 -6.74 2.80 9.19
N LEU A 13 -7.72 2.07 9.69
CA LEU A 13 -7.49 0.85 10.47
C LEU A 13 -6.80 -0.25 9.64
N LEU A 14 -7.19 -0.43 8.39
CA LEU A 14 -6.56 -1.41 7.51
C LEU A 14 -5.13 -1.02 7.16
N VAL A 15 -4.88 0.26 6.85
CA VAL A 15 -3.52 0.80 6.65
C VAL A 15 -2.65 0.54 7.88
N GLN A 16 -3.14 0.88 9.08
CA GLN A 16 -2.43 0.64 10.33
C GLN A 16 -2.18 -0.85 10.61
N PHE A 17 -3.16 -1.71 10.30
CA PHE A 17 -2.99 -3.15 10.47
C PHE A 17 -1.86 -3.70 9.59
N VAL A 18 -1.83 -3.33 8.32
CA VAL A 18 -0.78 -3.77 7.39
C VAL A 18 0.58 -3.22 7.81
N ASP A 19 0.68 -1.95 8.15
CA ASP A 19 1.90 -1.31 8.63
C ASP A 19 2.48 -2.02 9.87
N ARG A 20 1.62 -2.30 10.87
CA ARG A 20 2.02 -3.09 12.04
C ARG A 20 2.44 -4.51 11.70
N SER A 21 1.76 -5.14 10.74
CA SER A 21 2.13 -6.48 10.26
C SER A 21 3.51 -6.48 9.61
N CYS A 22 3.83 -5.45 8.82
CA CYS A 22 5.17 -5.25 8.26
C CYS A 22 6.21 -5.08 9.38
N MET A 23 5.94 -4.22 10.34
CA MET A 23 6.82 -4.01 11.50
C MET A 23 7.06 -5.32 12.28
N TRP A 24 6.03 -6.12 12.51
CA TRP A 24 6.16 -7.42 13.19
C TRP A 24 6.94 -8.44 12.36
N ALA A 25 6.83 -8.38 11.05
CA ALA A 25 7.58 -9.23 10.12
C ALA A 25 9.04 -8.77 9.94
N GLY A 26 9.43 -7.60 10.46
CA GLY A 26 10.73 -7.01 10.22
C GLY A 26 10.89 -6.48 8.79
N VAL A 27 9.78 -6.18 8.12
CA VAL A 27 9.74 -5.63 6.75
C VAL A 27 9.53 -4.12 6.84
N PRO A 28 10.43 -3.30 6.27
CA PRO A 28 10.24 -1.85 6.23
C PRO A 28 8.97 -1.49 5.46
N ALA A 29 8.21 -0.55 6.01
CA ALA A 29 7.07 0.05 5.36
C ALA A 29 7.05 1.56 5.61
N GLU A 30 6.61 2.31 4.61
CA GLU A 30 6.42 3.75 4.63
C GLU A 30 4.96 4.04 4.35
N ARG A 31 4.34 4.90 5.16
CA ARG A 31 2.93 5.30 5.00
C ARG A 31 2.84 6.63 4.27
N GLU A 32 1.77 6.80 3.48
CA GLU A 32 1.51 8.05 2.74
C GLU A 32 2.75 8.50 1.96
N VAL A 33 3.08 7.78 0.89
CA VAL A 33 4.35 7.94 0.17
C VAL A 33 4.33 9.22 -0.65
N PHE A 34 4.88 10.28 -0.09
CA PHE A 34 5.00 11.59 -0.72
C PHE A 34 6.26 11.70 -1.60
N ASN A 35 6.33 12.79 -2.38
CA ASN A 35 7.47 13.14 -3.24
C ASN A 35 7.83 12.12 -4.34
N LEU A 36 6.98 11.13 -4.60
CA LEU A 36 7.21 10.13 -5.64
C LEU A 36 7.45 10.77 -7.02
N PHE A 37 6.73 11.84 -7.31
CA PHE A 37 6.76 12.54 -8.59
C PHE A 37 7.58 13.84 -8.55
N SER A 38 8.41 13.99 -7.52
CA SER A 38 9.40 15.08 -7.46
C SER A 38 10.29 15.05 -8.70
N GLY A 39 10.42 16.21 -9.36
CA GLY A 39 11.13 16.32 -10.64
C GLY A 39 10.32 15.98 -11.89
N ALA A 40 9.21 15.23 -11.77
CA ALA A 40 8.31 14.96 -12.89
C ALA A 40 7.27 16.07 -13.12
N VAL A 41 6.99 16.87 -12.10
CA VAL A 41 6.11 18.05 -12.16
C VAL A 41 6.74 19.23 -11.43
N ARG A 42 6.31 20.46 -11.76
CA ARG A 42 6.69 21.65 -11.00
C ARG A 42 6.14 21.58 -9.58
N GLN A 43 6.80 22.24 -8.61
CA GLN A 43 6.43 22.21 -7.20
C GLN A 43 4.93 22.48 -6.90
N GLN A 44 4.34 23.44 -7.61
CA GLN A 44 2.90 23.75 -7.47
C GLN A 44 2.00 22.59 -7.94
N GLY A 45 2.43 21.85 -8.98
CA GLY A 45 1.75 20.65 -9.46
C GLY A 45 1.88 19.50 -8.48
N LEU A 46 3.06 19.30 -7.90
CA LEU A 46 3.33 18.26 -6.91
C LEU A 46 2.41 18.42 -5.69
N SER A 47 2.29 19.61 -5.13
CA SER A 47 1.38 19.89 -4.01
C SER A 47 -0.07 19.54 -4.30
N ARG A 48 -0.53 19.68 -5.55
CA ARG A 48 -1.88 19.28 -5.98
C ARG A 48 -2.04 17.77 -6.13
N LEU A 49 -1.02 17.08 -6.67
CA LEU A 49 -1.02 15.62 -6.81
C LEU A 49 -0.96 14.91 -5.45
N GLU A 50 -0.33 15.54 -4.47
CA GLU A 50 -0.15 15.00 -3.12
C GLU A 50 -1.24 15.43 -2.14
N ALA A 51 -2.19 16.26 -2.56
CA ALA A 51 -3.32 16.64 -1.72
C ALA A 51 -4.25 15.42 -1.49
N ALA A 52 -4.16 14.82 -0.33
CA ALA A 52 -4.82 13.56 0.05
C ALA A 52 -6.35 13.53 -0.11
N LYS A 53 -6.99 14.68 -0.29
CA LYS A 53 -8.46 14.80 -0.44
C LYS A 53 -8.93 14.96 -1.89
N GLN A 54 -8.03 15.03 -2.85
CA GLN A 54 -8.41 15.23 -4.23
C GLN A 54 -8.52 13.89 -4.98
N ARG A 55 -9.52 13.80 -5.88
CA ARG A 55 -9.72 12.61 -6.75
C ARG A 55 -8.50 12.25 -7.60
N GLN A 56 -7.60 13.19 -7.80
CA GLN A 56 -6.39 13.08 -8.60
C GLN A 56 -5.14 12.76 -7.78
N SER A 57 -5.26 12.53 -6.47
CA SER A 57 -4.12 12.17 -5.64
C SER A 57 -3.41 10.94 -6.18
N LEU A 58 -2.09 11.02 -6.28
CA LEU A 58 -1.17 9.96 -6.66
C LEU A 58 -0.28 9.53 -5.48
N VAL A 59 -0.76 9.73 -4.26
CA VAL A 59 -0.08 9.30 -3.03
C VAL A 59 -0.55 7.90 -2.68
N PRO A 60 0.26 6.85 -2.87
CA PRO A 60 -0.05 5.51 -2.38
C PRO A 60 -0.10 5.49 -0.86
N ASP A 61 -0.99 4.69 -0.30
CA ASP A 61 -1.14 4.57 1.16
C ASP A 61 0.09 3.95 1.83
N LEU A 62 0.79 3.04 1.14
CA LEU A 62 1.94 2.32 1.66
C LEU A 62 2.99 2.06 0.58
N ARG A 63 4.27 2.09 0.98
CA ARG A 63 5.38 1.46 0.27
C ARG A 63 5.96 0.39 1.18
N ILE A 64 6.04 -0.84 0.71
CA ILE A 64 6.50 -1.99 1.48
C ILE A 64 7.76 -2.54 0.81
N ALA A 65 8.85 -2.72 1.55
CA ALA A 65 10.09 -3.27 1.02
C ALA A 65 9.87 -4.66 0.42
N ALA A 66 10.55 -4.95 -0.69
CA ALA A 66 10.46 -6.25 -1.34
C ALA A 66 11.07 -7.38 -0.50
N GLN A 67 11.98 -7.04 0.42
CA GLN A 67 12.67 -8.00 1.28
C GLN A 67 12.65 -7.53 2.75
N PRO A 68 12.59 -8.47 3.71
CA PRO A 68 12.73 -8.15 5.12
C PRO A 68 14.15 -7.65 5.42
N LEU A 69 14.28 -6.78 6.42
CA LEU A 69 15.57 -6.37 6.96
C LEU A 69 16.37 -7.57 7.47
N ALA A 70 17.68 -7.47 7.42
CA ALA A 70 18.54 -8.42 8.10
C ALA A 70 18.17 -8.50 9.60
N VAL A 71 18.29 -9.68 10.20
CA VAL A 71 17.83 -9.94 11.58
C VAL A 71 18.39 -8.93 12.59
N ALA A 72 19.65 -8.51 12.40
CA ALA A 72 20.30 -7.52 13.26
C ALA A 72 19.61 -6.15 13.22
N GLU A 73 19.24 -5.69 12.02
CA GLU A 73 18.56 -4.39 11.80
C GLU A 73 17.12 -4.43 12.34
N ALA A 74 16.42 -5.56 12.15
CA ALA A 74 15.08 -5.77 12.68
C ALA A 74 15.06 -5.72 14.23
N VAL A 75 16.09 -6.24 14.90
CA VAL A 75 16.23 -6.19 16.36
C VAL A 75 16.45 -4.76 16.83
N VAL A 76 17.29 -3.99 16.14
CA VAL A 76 17.55 -2.57 16.48
C VAL A 76 16.30 -1.72 16.30
N ALA A 77 15.54 -1.94 15.21
CA ALA A 77 14.29 -1.24 14.96
C ALA A 77 13.22 -1.50 16.04
N ARG A 78 13.16 -2.73 16.58
CA ARG A 78 12.24 -3.09 17.68
C ARG A 78 12.55 -2.43 19.01
N ARG A 79 13.83 -2.10 19.28
CA ARG A 79 14.26 -1.51 20.57
C ARG A 79 13.98 0.00 20.69
N ARG A 80 13.51 0.65 19.62
CA ARG A 80 13.20 2.08 19.63
C ARG A 80 11.74 2.32 19.28
N PRO A 81 10.79 2.11 20.22
CA PRO A 81 9.39 2.45 20.02
C PRO A 81 9.29 3.96 19.74
N GLY A 82 8.55 4.34 18.70
CA GLY A 82 8.32 5.73 18.34
C GLY A 82 9.26 6.32 17.28
N ARG A 83 10.26 5.60 16.82
CA ARG A 83 10.96 5.97 15.59
C ARG A 83 10.21 5.34 14.41
N GLU A 84 9.52 6.17 13.66
CA GLU A 84 9.11 5.77 12.31
C GLU A 84 10.35 5.17 11.64
N LEU A 85 10.20 4.03 10.98
CA LEU A 85 11.24 3.45 10.12
C LEU A 85 11.35 4.32 8.87
N GLY A 86 11.53 5.62 9.09
CA GLY A 86 11.53 6.71 8.10
C GLY A 86 12.82 6.81 7.30
N GLY A 87 13.43 5.69 6.96
CA GLY A 87 14.33 5.65 5.82
C GLY A 87 13.50 5.40 4.57
N ALA A 88 13.65 6.21 3.53
CA ALA A 88 13.03 5.96 2.23
C ALA A 88 13.25 4.49 1.85
N VAL A 89 12.15 3.75 1.67
CA VAL A 89 12.20 2.34 1.29
C VAL A 89 12.54 2.29 -0.18
N GLU A 90 13.83 2.29 -0.51
CA GLU A 90 14.28 2.12 -1.89
C GLU A 90 13.86 0.75 -2.42
N GLY A 91 13.28 0.72 -3.62
CA GLY A 91 12.90 -0.53 -4.30
C GLY A 91 11.70 -1.26 -3.71
N GLY A 92 10.90 -0.62 -2.87
CA GLY A 92 9.67 -1.20 -2.32
C GLY A 92 8.49 -1.20 -3.31
N VAL A 93 7.54 -2.09 -3.08
CA VAL A 93 6.28 -2.17 -3.85
C VAL A 93 5.28 -1.16 -3.30
N LEU A 94 4.67 -0.39 -4.19
CA LEU A 94 3.62 0.57 -3.85
C LEU A 94 2.28 -0.15 -3.64
N HIS A 95 1.54 0.27 -2.61
CA HIS A 95 0.23 -0.30 -2.30
C HIS A 95 -0.80 0.78 -2.06
N GLU A 96 -1.98 0.56 -2.62
CA GLU A 96 -3.18 1.37 -2.39
C GLU A 96 -4.20 0.56 -1.63
N VAL A 97 -4.70 1.10 -0.53
CA VAL A 97 -5.70 0.44 0.31
C VAL A 97 -7.11 0.85 -0.12
N LYS A 98 -7.98 -0.11 -0.35
CA LYS A 98 -9.39 0.15 -0.68
C LYS A 98 -10.30 -0.75 0.13
N ILE A 99 -11.42 -0.17 0.57
CA ILE A 99 -12.52 -0.93 1.16
C ILE A 99 -13.72 -0.87 0.23
N ILE A 100 -14.29 -2.03 -0.06
CA ILE A 100 -15.48 -2.15 -0.91
C ILE A 100 -16.72 -2.34 -0.04
N SER A 101 -17.74 -1.53 -0.31
CA SER A 101 -19.08 -1.75 0.25
C SER A 101 -19.87 -2.70 -0.61
N CYS A 102 -20.32 -3.79 -0.04
CA CYS A 102 -21.33 -4.63 -0.64
C CYS A 102 -22.69 -4.32 -0.01
N ASN A 103 -23.68 -4.06 -0.84
CA ASN A 103 -25.04 -3.85 -0.36
C ASN A 103 -25.58 -5.16 0.25
N LYS A 104 -26.17 -5.10 1.45
CA LYS A 104 -26.73 -6.25 2.17
C LYS A 104 -27.73 -7.05 1.32
N THR A 105 -28.50 -6.39 0.46
CA THR A 105 -29.50 -7.03 -0.41
C THR A 105 -28.90 -7.79 -1.59
N ARG A 106 -27.63 -7.52 -1.92
CA ARG A 106 -26.92 -8.16 -3.03
C ARG A 106 -25.71 -8.97 -2.56
N TYR A 107 -25.58 -9.21 -1.26
CA TYR A 107 -24.47 -9.97 -0.72
C TYR A 107 -24.55 -11.43 -1.16
N LYS A 108 -23.58 -11.84 -1.96
CA LYS A 108 -23.27 -13.24 -2.26
C LYS A 108 -21.78 -13.42 -2.06
N PRO A 109 -21.29 -14.35 -1.24
CA PRO A 109 -19.86 -14.49 -0.91
C PRO A 109 -18.96 -14.58 -2.14
N THR A 110 -19.38 -15.32 -3.17
CA THR A 110 -18.64 -15.47 -4.42
C THR A 110 -18.53 -14.16 -5.21
N TRP A 111 -19.53 -13.29 -5.13
CA TRP A 111 -19.51 -12.01 -5.83
C TRP A 111 -18.65 -10.99 -5.12
N THR A 112 -18.65 -11.01 -3.79
CA THR A 112 -17.80 -10.10 -3.00
C THR A 112 -16.34 -10.43 -3.15
N LYS A 113 -15.96 -11.71 -3.11
CA LYS A 113 -14.57 -12.13 -3.40
C LYS A 113 -14.13 -11.65 -4.79
N ARG A 114 -14.93 -11.91 -5.82
CA ARG A 114 -14.65 -11.44 -7.19
C ARG A 114 -14.57 -9.92 -7.28
N ALA A 115 -15.42 -9.19 -6.55
CA ALA A 115 -15.41 -7.73 -6.54
C ALA A 115 -14.12 -7.17 -5.94
N VAL A 116 -13.61 -7.73 -4.83
CA VAL A 116 -12.34 -7.29 -4.24
C VAL A 116 -11.16 -7.62 -5.14
N ASP A 117 -11.13 -8.78 -5.79
CA ASP A 117 -10.08 -9.15 -6.74
C ASP A 117 -10.07 -8.23 -7.96
N THR A 118 -11.24 -8.04 -8.60
CA THR A 118 -11.38 -7.12 -9.74
C THR A 118 -10.99 -5.69 -9.36
N ARG A 119 -11.29 -5.25 -8.14
CA ARG A 119 -10.88 -3.93 -7.67
C ARG A 119 -9.36 -3.81 -7.52
N ALA A 120 -8.71 -4.84 -7.00
CA ALA A 120 -7.26 -4.88 -6.86
C ALA A 120 -6.56 -4.83 -8.23
N GLU A 121 -7.04 -5.61 -9.20
CA GLU A 121 -6.49 -5.64 -10.57
C GLU A 121 -6.61 -4.30 -11.31
N LYS A 122 -7.67 -3.53 -11.04
CA LYS A 122 -7.90 -2.23 -11.69
C LYS A 122 -7.04 -1.09 -11.15
N LEU A 123 -6.45 -1.23 -9.97
CA LEU A 123 -5.75 -0.12 -9.32
C LEU A 123 -4.55 0.38 -10.12
N GLN A 124 -3.74 -0.50 -10.66
CA GLN A 124 -2.62 -0.11 -11.52
C GLN A 124 -3.09 0.74 -12.71
N GLN A 125 -4.16 0.31 -13.39
CA GLN A 125 -4.70 1.06 -14.52
C GLN A 125 -5.27 2.42 -14.09
N GLU A 126 -5.90 2.50 -12.92
CA GLU A 126 -6.38 3.77 -12.37
C GLU A 126 -5.23 4.74 -12.07
N TYR A 127 -4.11 4.24 -11.56
CA TYR A 127 -2.92 5.06 -11.34
C TYR A 127 -2.32 5.57 -12.66
N LEU A 128 -2.25 4.72 -13.70
CA LEU A 128 -1.80 5.13 -15.02
C LEU A 128 -2.72 6.21 -15.63
N VAL A 129 -4.03 6.06 -15.51
CA VAL A 129 -4.99 7.08 -15.98
C VAL A 129 -4.78 8.41 -15.25
N LYS A 130 -4.60 8.38 -13.93
CA LYS A 130 -4.33 9.58 -13.13
C LYS A 130 -2.97 10.21 -13.49
N ALA A 131 -1.95 9.40 -13.75
CA ALA A 131 -0.63 9.87 -14.14
C ALA A 131 -0.67 10.60 -15.50
N ARG A 132 -1.39 10.05 -16.48
CA ARG A 132 -1.61 10.69 -17.79
C ARG A 132 -2.37 12.00 -17.66
N GLU A 133 -3.40 12.03 -16.82
CA GLU A 133 -4.15 13.26 -16.56
C GLU A 133 -3.26 14.31 -15.88
N ALA A 134 -2.42 13.92 -14.92
CA ALA A 134 -1.45 14.80 -14.30
C ALA A 134 -0.45 15.36 -15.33
N ASP A 135 0.05 14.54 -16.25
CA ASP A 135 0.93 14.97 -17.33
C ASP A 135 0.23 15.94 -18.27
N ARG A 136 -1.03 15.70 -18.61
CA ARG A 136 -1.84 16.62 -19.44
C ARG A 136 -2.01 17.99 -18.77
N VAL A 137 -2.31 17.99 -17.46
CA VAL A 137 -2.64 19.24 -16.72
C VAL A 137 -1.38 20.03 -16.35
N HIS A 138 -0.31 19.34 -15.92
CA HIS A 138 0.88 20.00 -15.34
C HIS A 138 2.08 20.10 -16.28
N ASN A 139 2.17 19.20 -17.27
CA ASN A 139 3.30 19.13 -18.20
C ASN A 139 2.88 19.45 -19.63
N ASN A 140 1.61 19.77 -19.90
CA ASN A 140 1.06 20.01 -21.26
C ASN A 140 1.37 18.85 -22.22
N THR A 141 1.40 17.62 -21.73
CA THR A 141 1.70 16.44 -22.55
C THR A 141 0.55 16.17 -23.51
N LEU A 142 0.88 15.95 -24.77
CA LEU A 142 -0.10 15.65 -25.82
C LEU A 142 -0.77 14.29 -25.60
N ALA A 143 -2.02 14.17 -25.99
CA ALA A 143 -2.74 12.90 -25.93
C ALA A 143 -2.00 11.81 -26.73
N GLY A 144 -1.88 10.62 -26.12
CA GLY A 144 -1.18 9.48 -26.73
C GLY A 144 0.35 9.47 -26.56
N THR A 145 0.93 10.48 -25.90
CA THR A 145 2.36 10.49 -25.56
C THR A 145 2.56 10.18 -24.07
N VAL A 146 3.65 9.47 -23.75
CA VAL A 146 4.02 9.14 -22.36
C VAL A 146 4.72 10.36 -21.74
N GLY A 147 4.10 10.92 -20.70
CA GLY A 147 4.63 12.08 -20.00
C GLY A 147 5.59 11.71 -18.85
N PRO A 148 6.19 12.73 -18.21
CA PRO A 148 7.15 12.52 -17.12
C PRO A 148 6.55 11.79 -15.90
N VAL A 149 5.28 12.06 -15.52
CA VAL A 149 4.61 11.42 -14.38
C VAL A 149 4.30 9.97 -14.68
N GLU A 150 3.76 9.67 -15.88
CA GLU A 150 3.50 8.29 -16.31
C GLU A 150 4.80 7.49 -16.37
N ARG A 151 5.86 8.05 -16.94
CA ARG A 151 7.19 7.41 -17.02
C ARG A 151 7.72 7.10 -15.62
N LYS A 152 7.66 8.06 -14.72
CA LYS A 152 8.09 7.90 -13.35
C LYS A 152 7.29 6.82 -12.62
N LEU A 153 5.98 6.75 -12.83
CA LEU A 153 5.13 5.70 -12.25
C LEU A 153 5.56 4.31 -12.77
N VAL A 154 5.85 4.17 -14.06
CA VAL A 154 6.33 2.91 -14.63
C VAL A 154 7.69 2.50 -14.05
N GLU A 155 8.62 3.45 -13.86
CA GLU A 155 9.91 3.21 -13.20
C GLU A 155 9.76 2.75 -11.74
N LEU A 156 8.79 3.28 -11.00
CA LEU A 156 8.49 2.90 -9.62
C LEU A 156 7.86 1.50 -9.52
N GLY A 157 7.37 0.96 -10.63
CA GLY A 157 6.78 -0.36 -10.71
C GLY A 157 5.26 -0.39 -10.52
N GLU A 158 4.74 -1.58 -10.23
CA GLU A 158 3.31 -1.82 -10.08
C GLU A 158 2.75 -1.25 -8.76
N VAL A 159 1.59 -0.59 -8.84
CA VAL A 159 0.79 -0.24 -7.64
C VAL A 159 -0.18 -1.39 -7.36
N ARG A 160 0.02 -2.11 -6.28
CA ARG A 160 -0.79 -3.25 -5.87
C ARG A 160 -1.95 -2.86 -4.97
N GLY A 161 -3.05 -3.59 -5.07
CA GLY A 161 -4.24 -3.36 -4.27
C GLY A 161 -4.24 -4.13 -2.96
N ILE A 162 -4.37 -3.41 -1.84
CA ILE A 162 -4.78 -4.01 -0.57
C ILE A 162 -6.27 -3.76 -0.44
N VAL A 163 -7.07 -4.72 -0.89
CA VAL A 163 -8.52 -4.54 -1.00
C VAL A 163 -9.25 -5.48 -0.06
N ALA A 164 -10.14 -4.91 0.76
CA ALA A 164 -11.00 -5.65 1.66
C ALA A 164 -12.48 -5.31 1.46
N GLY A 165 -13.34 -6.28 1.67
CA GLY A 165 -14.78 -6.12 1.71
C GLY A 165 -15.31 -5.88 3.12
N ASN A 166 -16.61 -5.57 3.21
CA ASN A 166 -17.27 -5.28 4.49
C ASN A 166 -17.39 -6.48 5.43
N PHE A 167 -17.29 -7.69 4.91
CA PHE A 167 -17.53 -8.94 5.64
C PHE A 167 -16.24 -9.74 5.86
N GLY A 168 -15.08 -9.11 5.67
CA GLY A 168 -13.78 -9.73 5.88
C GLY A 168 -13.18 -10.40 4.64
N GLU A 169 -13.81 -10.26 3.48
CA GLU A 169 -13.21 -10.70 2.23
C GLU A 169 -11.97 -9.83 1.94
N VAL A 170 -10.92 -10.46 1.47
CA VAL A 170 -9.71 -9.78 1.00
C VAL A 170 -9.36 -10.24 -0.40
N SER A 171 -8.72 -9.35 -1.18
CA SER A 171 -8.22 -9.72 -2.51
C SER A 171 -7.09 -10.74 -2.40
N GLU A 172 -6.86 -11.49 -3.48
CA GLU A 172 -5.76 -12.46 -3.56
C GLU A 172 -4.40 -11.78 -3.34
N GLN A 173 -4.22 -10.57 -3.88
CA GLN A 173 -3.02 -9.77 -3.65
C GLN A 173 -2.83 -9.45 -2.16
N THR A 174 -3.91 -9.10 -1.44
CA THR A 174 -3.87 -8.84 0.01
C THR A 174 -3.53 -10.11 0.78
N HIS A 175 -4.16 -11.23 0.43
CA HIS A 175 -3.89 -12.54 1.06
C HIS A 175 -2.43 -12.94 0.88
N SER A 176 -1.90 -12.86 -0.33
CA SER A 176 -0.51 -13.17 -0.65
C SER A 176 0.48 -12.29 0.11
N LEU A 177 0.21 -10.99 0.24
CA LEU A 177 1.01 -10.08 1.05
C LEU A 177 1.03 -10.52 2.52
N LEU A 178 -0.13 -10.75 3.13
CA LEU A 178 -0.22 -11.16 4.54
C LEU A 178 0.46 -12.51 4.80
N ALA A 179 0.32 -13.48 3.89
CA ALA A 179 1.01 -14.77 3.97
C ALA A 179 2.54 -14.61 3.89
N SER A 180 3.02 -13.73 3.00
CA SER A 180 4.45 -13.39 2.90
C SER A 180 4.98 -12.75 4.18
N LEU A 181 4.25 -11.80 4.77
CA LEU A 181 4.61 -11.17 6.03
C LEU A 181 4.64 -12.17 7.19
N ALA A 182 3.66 -13.08 7.26
CA ALA A 182 3.64 -14.15 8.26
C ALA A 182 4.85 -15.08 8.14
N THR A 183 5.22 -15.46 6.93
CA THR A 183 6.41 -16.29 6.66
C THR A 183 7.70 -15.56 7.06
N SER A 184 7.83 -14.28 6.75
CA SER A 184 8.97 -13.46 7.14
C SER A 184 9.11 -13.37 8.66
N ARG A 185 7.99 -13.25 9.39
CA ARG A 185 8.00 -13.24 10.86
C ARG A 185 8.55 -14.53 11.47
N VAL A 186 8.16 -15.69 10.92
CA VAL A 186 8.66 -16.99 11.40
C VAL A 186 10.17 -17.08 11.25
N ARG A 187 10.71 -16.62 10.13
CA ARG A 187 12.17 -16.60 9.88
C ARG A 187 12.91 -15.67 10.86
N VAL A 188 12.36 -14.51 11.16
CA VAL A 188 12.95 -13.54 12.09
C VAL A 188 12.87 -14.02 13.55
N ALA A 189 11.81 -14.75 13.92
CA ALA A 189 11.64 -15.27 15.28
C ALA A 189 12.62 -16.42 15.62
N GLY A 190 13.17 -17.07 14.59
CA GLY A 190 13.99 -18.27 14.74
C GLY A 190 13.18 -19.48 15.24
N PRO A 191 13.69 -20.71 15.11
CA PRO A 191 13.07 -21.84 15.78
C PRO A 191 13.18 -21.57 17.29
N SER A 192 12.04 -21.56 17.99
CA SER A 192 12.03 -21.54 19.45
C SER A 192 12.86 -22.73 19.91
N ARG A 193 14.06 -22.49 20.44
CA ARG A 193 14.84 -23.53 21.11
C ARG A 193 13.95 -24.08 22.23
N GLY A 194 13.35 -25.25 21.93
CA GLY A 194 12.62 -25.99 22.94
C GLY A 194 13.54 -26.11 24.15
N ARG A 195 13.14 -25.51 25.28
CA ARG A 195 13.75 -25.83 26.58
C ARG A 195 13.65 -27.33 26.71
N ARG A 196 14.72 -28.05 26.37
CA ARG A 196 14.90 -29.41 26.87
C ARG A 196 14.98 -29.27 28.39
N GLY A 197 13.88 -29.56 29.06
CA GLY A 197 13.87 -29.78 30.50
C GLY A 197 14.85 -30.91 30.78
N HIS A 198 15.93 -30.60 31.46
CA HIS A 198 16.70 -31.62 32.14
C HIS A 198 15.85 -32.06 33.34
N LEU A 199 15.35 -33.29 33.26
CA LEU A 199 14.92 -34.06 34.40
C LEU A 199 16.18 -34.57 35.15
#